data_336c7d9309d9da133c19f83a3b30c5f7
#
_entry.id   336c7d9309d9da133c19f83a3b30c5f7
#
_cell.length_a   1.000
_cell.length_b   1.000
_cell.length_c   1.000
_cell.angle_alpha   90.00
_cell.angle_beta   90.00
_cell.angle_gamma   90.00
#
_symmetry.space_group_name_H-M   'P 1'
#
loop_
_entity.id
_entity.type
_entity.pdbx_description
1 polymer ?
#
loop_
_entity_poly.entity_id
_entity_poly.type
_entity_poly.pdbx_seq_one_letter_code
_entity_poly.pdbx_strand_id
1 'polypeptide(L)'
;MVEDDARLAATLERVLSAEGHQVEVVGDGMAALRRARDQPFDLVVLDIMLPGLDGVGVCRRLRATGQVPILLLTALGGTDDHVRGLDAGADDYLVKPFAYEEFLARVRALRRRGGPTDHVRFADLLVEPQSRGAWRGQRPITLTATEFELLQHFLRHPRQVLTRDQLLEAVWKGEPETDNVVAVYVGYLRQKLEEAGEPRLLHTVRGAGYALRE
;
A
#
# COMPACT_ATOMS: atom_id res chain seq x y z
N MET A 1 16.22 -9.11 4.22
CA MET A 1 16.73 -7.82 4.74
C MET A 1 18.08 -7.52 4.11
N VAL A 2 18.34 -6.28 3.71
CA VAL A 2 19.56 -5.81 3.07
C VAL A 2 20.16 -4.70 3.93
N GLU A 3 21.22 -4.98 4.64
CA GLU A 3 21.86 -4.08 5.61
C GLU A 3 23.33 -4.48 5.72
N ASP A 4 24.25 -3.53 5.57
CA ASP A 4 25.68 -3.77 5.63
C ASP A 4 26.26 -3.65 7.06
N ASP A 5 25.57 -2.93 7.97
CA ASP A 5 25.89 -2.95 9.38
C ASP A 5 25.44 -4.28 10.01
N ALA A 6 26.41 -5.17 10.25
CA ALA A 6 26.16 -6.49 10.83
C ALA A 6 25.50 -6.45 12.23
N ARG A 7 25.70 -5.39 13.02
CA ARG A 7 25.10 -5.26 14.35
C ARG A 7 23.63 -4.89 14.26
N LEU A 8 23.31 -3.93 13.39
CA LEU A 8 21.92 -3.54 13.13
C LEU A 8 21.17 -4.70 12.48
N ALA A 9 21.78 -5.35 11.49
CA ALA A 9 21.22 -6.51 10.82
C ALA A 9 20.85 -7.63 11.80
N ALA A 10 21.79 -8.05 12.67
CA ALA A 10 21.54 -9.09 13.67
C ALA A 10 20.46 -8.70 14.69
N THR A 11 20.37 -7.40 15.03
CA THR A 11 19.33 -6.91 15.94
C THR A 11 17.95 -6.97 15.29
N LEU A 12 17.82 -6.47 14.08
CA LEU A 12 16.54 -6.47 13.34
C LEU A 12 16.10 -7.90 12.98
N GLU A 13 17.04 -8.78 12.62
CA GLU A 13 16.76 -10.21 12.40
C GLU A 13 16.15 -10.84 13.64
N ARG A 14 16.75 -10.63 14.82
CA ARG A 14 16.23 -11.15 16.09
C ARG A 14 14.83 -10.60 16.41
N VAL A 15 14.62 -9.29 16.20
CA VAL A 15 13.33 -8.64 16.44
C VAL A 15 12.24 -9.18 15.51
N LEU A 16 12.54 -9.36 14.23
CA LEU A 16 11.61 -9.94 13.26
C LEU A 16 11.34 -11.42 13.53
N SER A 17 12.38 -12.18 13.90
CA SER A 17 12.24 -13.62 14.23
C SER A 17 11.38 -13.83 15.46
N ALA A 18 11.46 -12.95 16.47
CA ALA A 18 10.59 -12.97 17.64
C ALA A 18 9.11 -12.74 17.30
N GLU A 19 8.81 -11.99 16.21
CA GLU A 19 7.46 -11.81 15.65
C GLU A 19 7.03 -12.94 14.69
N GLY A 20 7.83 -14.01 14.59
CA GLY A 20 7.53 -15.20 13.79
C GLY A 20 7.88 -15.07 12.32
N HIS A 21 8.75 -14.12 11.94
CA HIS A 21 9.20 -13.98 10.55
C HIS A 21 10.43 -14.86 10.29
N GLN A 22 10.49 -15.45 9.09
CA GLN A 22 11.71 -16.00 8.54
C GLN A 22 12.50 -14.88 7.87
N VAL A 23 13.72 -14.65 8.33
CA VAL A 23 14.54 -13.54 7.86
C VAL A 23 15.78 -14.08 7.13
N GLU A 24 16.01 -13.54 5.94
CA GLU A 24 17.28 -13.71 5.25
C GLU A 24 18.01 -12.36 5.22
N VAL A 25 19.27 -12.36 5.58
CA VAL A 25 20.10 -11.15 5.64
C VAL A 25 21.18 -11.21 4.56
N VAL A 26 21.33 -10.13 3.83
CA VAL A 26 22.43 -9.90 2.89
C VAL A 26 23.03 -8.52 3.09
N GLY A 27 24.33 -8.37 2.89
CA GLY A 27 25.07 -7.12 3.17
C GLY A 27 25.29 -6.23 1.94
N ASP A 28 24.78 -6.58 0.76
CA ASP A 28 24.97 -5.80 -0.45
C ASP A 28 23.79 -5.88 -1.42
N GLY A 29 23.62 -4.82 -2.23
CA GLY A 29 22.48 -4.70 -3.13
C GLY A 29 22.49 -5.72 -4.28
N MET A 30 23.64 -6.17 -4.75
CA MET A 30 23.72 -7.18 -5.81
C MET A 30 23.34 -8.57 -5.30
N ALA A 31 23.72 -8.91 -4.06
CA ALA A 31 23.27 -10.14 -3.40
C ALA A 31 21.75 -10.12 -3.21
N ALA A 32 21.17 -8.98 -2.79
CA ALA A 32 19.73 -8.81 -2.66
C ALA A 32 18.99 -9.10 -3.97
N LEU A 33 19.45 -8.56 -5.09
CA LEU A 33 18.85 -8.80 -6.40
C LEU A 33 18.94 -10.25 -6.86
N ARG A 34 20.08 -10.92 -6.58
CA ARG A 34 20.23 -12.37 -6.87
C ARG A 34 19.21 -13.17 -6.08
N ARG A 35 19.13 -12.94 -4.76
CA ARG A 35 18.19 -13.65 -3.89
C ARG A 35 16.74 -13.43 -4.26
N ALA A 36 16.37 -12.19 -4.57
CA ALA A 36 15.00 -11.87 -5.00
C ALA A 36 14.60 -12.51 -6.34
N ARG A 37 15.59 -12.89 -7.18
CA ARG A 37 15.36 -13.66 -8.41
C ARG A 37 15.17 -15.16 -8.12
N ASP A 38 15.94 -15.68 -7.16
CA ASP A 38 15.98 -17.12 -6.86
C ASP A 38 14.75 -17.59 -6.06
N GLN A 39 14.16 -16.70 -5.26
CA GLN A 39 12.98 -17.01 -4.45
C GLN A 39 12.11 -15.78 -4.17
N PRO A 40 10.79 -15.97 -3.98
CA PRO A 40 9.91 -14.87 -3.61
C PRO A 40 10.10 -14.48 -2.15
N PHE A 41 9.89 -13.19 -1.85
CA PHE A 41 9.84 -12.62 -0.51
C PHE A 41 8.54 -11.86 -0.30
N ASP A 42 8.01 -11.88 0.93
CA ASP A 42 6.81 -11.13 1.31
C ASP A 42 7.08 -9.65 1.61
N LEU A 43 8.34 -9.31 1.94
CA LEU A 43 8.79 -7.96 2.24
C LEU A 43 10.30 -7.87 2.06
N VAL A 44 10.77 -6.76 1.53
CA VAL A 44 12.18 -6.37 1.52
C VAL A 44 12.38 -5.17 2.43
N VAL A 45 13.23 -5.32 3.46
CA VAL A 45 13.76 -4.22 4.26
C VAL A 45 15.13 -3.87 3.68
N LEU A 46 15.34 -2.61 3.30
CA LEU A 46 16.46 -2.22 2.46
C LEU A 46 17.11 -0.93 2.94
N ASP A 47 18.36 -0.99 3.35
CA ASP A 47 19.14 0.22 3.62
C ASP A 47 19.41 0.97 2.31
N ILE A 48 19.34 2.28 2.37
CA ILE A 48 19.74 3.15 1.25
C ILE A 48 21.26 3.17 1.11
N MET A 49 21.99 3.20 2.21
CA MET A 49 23.45 3.37 2.24
C MET A 49 24.18 2.03 2.10
N LEU A 50 24.04 1.35 0.98
CA LEU A 50 24.72 0.08 0.71
C LEU A 50 26.00 0.28 -0.12
N PRO A 51 27.03 -0.56 0.11
CA PRO A 51 28.21 -0.52 -0.72
C PRO A 51 27.91 -0.98 -2.17
N GLY A 52 28.51 -0.31 -3.13
CA GLY A 52 28.41 -0.64 -4.56
C GLY A 52 27.09 -0.18 -5.16
N LEU A 53 26.05 -1.02 -5.14
CA LEU A 53 24.71 -0.65 -5.60
C LEU A 53 23.88 -0.17 -4.41
N ASP A 54 23.54 1.11 -4.40
CA ASP A 54 22.73 1.72 -3.34
C ASP A 54 21.30 1.15 -3.27
N GLY A 55 20.63 1.35 -2.13
CA GLY A 55 19.29 0.84 -1.92
C GLY A 55 18.26 1.41 -2.89
N VAL A 56 18.41 2.65 -3.35
CA VAL A 56 17.51 3.27 -4.35
C VAL A 56 17.64 2.53 -5.69
N GLY A 57 18.87 2.21 -6.10
CA GLY A 57 19.15 1.42 -7.30
C GLY A 57 18.63 -0.02 -7.20
N VAL A 58 18.71 -0.65 -6.01
CA VAL A 58 18.11 -1.96 -5.75
C VAL A 58 16.58 -1.87 -5.85
N CYS A 59 15.97 -0.88 -5.21
CA CYS A 59 14.53 -0.65 -5.21
C CYS A 59 13.98 -0.56 -6.65
N ARG A 60 14.58 0.28 -7.50
CA ARG A 60 14.17 0.42 -8.91
C ARG A 60 14.22 -0.90 -9.67
N ARG A 61 15.26 -1.72 -9.47
CA ARG A 61 15.41 -3.01 -10.15
C ARG A 61 14.41 -4.04 -9.64
N LEU A 62 14.11 -4.07 -8.35
CA LEU A 62 13.07 -4.91 -7.79
C LEU A 62 11.68 -4.53 -8.35
N ARG A 63 11.40 -3.23 -8.49
CA ARG A 63 10.14 -2.75 -9.09
C ARG A 63 10.00 -3.09 -10.57
N ALA A 64 11.08 -3.12 -11.31
CA ALA A 64 11.06 -3.54 -12.72
C ALA A 64 10.68 -5.03 -12.89
N THR A 65 10.85 -5.85 -11.86
CA THR A 65 10.65 -7.31 -11.92
C THR A 65 9.50 -7.83 -11.06
N GLY A 66 8.95 -7.01 -10.15
CA GLY A 66 7.89 -7.45 -9.24
C GLY A 66 7.35 -6.35 -8.34
N GLN A 67 6.35 -6.73 -7.54
CA GLN A 67 5.62 -5.83 -6.63
C GLN A 67 5.84 -6.17 -5.15
N VAL A 68 6.97 -6.80 -4.81
CA VAL A 68 7.30 -7.09 -3.41
C VAL A 68 7.30 -5.79 -2.59
N PRO A 69 6.64 -5.72 -1.43
CA PRO A 69 6.69 -4.55 -0.58
C PRO A 69 8.13 -4.21 -0.16
N ILE A 70 8.49 -2.92 -0.20
CA ILE A 70 9.84 -2.44 0.13
C ILE A 70 9.75 -1.37 1.21
N LEU A 71 10.40 -1.63 2.37
CA LEU A 71 10.66 -0.65 3.41
C LEU A 71 12.10 -0.16 3.29
N LEU A 72 12.29 1.11 2.98
CA LEU A 72 13.62 1.72 2.97
C LEU A 72 14.03 2.14 4.39
N LEU A 73 15.27 1.84 4.77
CA LEU A 73 15.93 2.41 5.93
C LEU A 73 16.86 3.53 5.46
N THR A 74 16.74 4.72 6.04
CA THR A 74 17.51 5.90 5.61
C THR A 74 18.14 6.61 6.79
N ALA A 75 19.35 7.15 6.62
CA ALA A 75 19.95 8.06 7.60
C ALA A 75 19.29 9.45 7.49
N LEU A 76 19.23 10.20 8.59
CA LEU A 76 18.79 11.59 8.61
C LEU A 76 19.68 12.43 7.68
N GLY A 77 19.15 12.90 6.55
CA GLY A 77 20.00 13.65 5.63
C GLY A 77 19.36 14.52 4.57
N GLY A 78 18.07 14.60 4.45
CA GLY A 78 17.45 15.55 3.53
C GLY A 78 16.13 15.09 2.92
N THR A 79 15.28 16.06 2.62
CA THR A 79 14.02 15.88 1.88
C THR A 79 14.24 15.21 0.52
N ASP A 80 15.42 15.36 -0.08
CA ASP A 80 15.76 14.83 -1.40
C ASP A 80 15.88 13.28 -1.40
N ASP A 81 16.41 12.66 -0.34
CA ASP A 81 16.57 11.20 -0.27
C ASP A 81 15.22 10.50 -0.04
N HIS A 82 14.32 11.13 0.69
CA HIS A 82 12.95 10.63 0.89
C HIS A 82 12.16 10.61 -0.42
N VAL A 83 12.21 11.72 -1.17
CA VAL A 83 11.55 11.85 -2.48
C VAL A 83 12.15 10.85 -3.47
N ARG A 84 13.47 10.72 -3.53
CA ARG A 84 14.16 9.76 -4.42
C ARG A 84 13.80 8.30 -4.11
N GLY A 85 13.63 7.94 -2.83
CA GLY A 85 13.24 6.59 -2.42
C GLY A 85 11.81 6.24 -2.83
N LEU A 86 10.87 7.16 -2.61
CA LEU A 86 9.47 6.99 -3.03
C LEU A 86 9.33 6.99 -4.56
N ASP A 87 10.03 7.89 -5.27
CA ASP A 87 10.08 7.92 -6.73
C ASP A 87 10.72 6.66 -7.33
N ALA A 88 11.59 5.98 -6.56
CA ALA A 88 12.16 4.69 -6.93
C ALA A 88 11.17 3.52 -6.78
N GLY A 89 9.99 3.77 -6.19
CA GLY A 89 8.91 2.80 -6.01
C GLY A 89 8.92 2.07 -4.67
N ALA A 90 9.56 2.61 -3.63
CA ALA A 90 9.42 2.09 -2.27
C ALA A 90 8.00 2.32 -1.74
N ASP A 91 7.52 1.42 -0.88
CA ASP A 91 6.17 1.49 -0.30
C ASP A 91 6.14 2.27 1.01
N ASP A 92 7.26 2.33 1.74
CA ASP A 92 7.42 3.12 2.95
C ASP A 92 8.91 3.35 3.23
N TYR A 93 9.22 4.25 4.14
CA TYR A 93 10.57 4.50 4.61
C TYR A 93 10.61 4.68 6.13
N LEU A 94 11.78 4.45 6.74
CA LEU A 94 12.03 4.62 8.16
C LEU A 94 13.39 5.28 8.37
N VAL A 95 13.39 6.39 9.10
CA VAL A 95 14.59 7.19 9.34
C VAL A 95 15.38 6.65 10.52
N LYS A 96 16.66 6.39 10.33
CA LYS A 96 17.61 6.01 11.39
C LYS A 96 18.07 7.27 12.18
N PRO A 97 18.13 7.23 13.54
CA PRO A 97 17.77 6.12 14.41
C PRO A 97 16.26 6.02 14.64
N PHE A 98 15.73 4.80 14.79
CA PHE A 98 14.31 4.53 14.99
C PHE A 98 14.06 3.61 16.18
N ALA A 99 12.85 3.65 16.73
CA ALA A 99 12.38 2.69 17.72
C ALA A 99 12.01 1.36 17.05
N TYR A 100 12.30 0.23 17.70
CA TYR A 100 11.94 -1.09 17.16
C TYR A 100 10.43 -1.29 17.03
N GLU A 101 9.65 -0.67 17.89
CA GLU A 101 8.20 -0.67 17.85
C GLU A 101 7.68 0.00 16.57
N GLU A 102 8.29 1.12 16.16
CA GLU A 102 7.97 1.80 14.90
C GLU A 102 8.32 0.94 13.69
N PHE A 103 9.53 0.36 13.70
CA PHE A 103 9.97 -0.57 12.66
C PHE A 103 8.99 -1.73 12.49
N LEU A 104 8.63 -2.42 13.58
CA LEU A 104 7.67 -3.52 13.56
C LEU A 104 6.27 -3.09 13.11
N ALA A 105 5.82 -1.89 13.51
CA ALA A 105 4.54 -1.36 13.08
C ALA A 105 4.50 -1.17 11.55
N ARG A 106 5.58 -0.64 10.94
CA ARG A 106 5.69 -0.48 9.48
C ARG A 106 5.79 -1.83 8.77
N VAL A 107 6.58 -2.77 9.29
CA VAL A 107 6.66 -4.14 8.76
C VAL A 107 5.28 -4.80 8.75
N ARG A 108 4.52 -4.72 9.86
CA ARG A 108 3.15 -5.25 9.92
C ARG A 108 2.22 -4.54 8.93
N ALA A 109 2.36 -3.23 8.75
CA ALA A 109 1.55 -2.46 7.80
C ALA A 109 1.84 -2.89 6.35
N LEU A 110 3.11 -3.04 5.99
CA LEU A 110 3.53 -3.46 4.65
C LEU A 110 3.16 -4.93 4.37
N ARG A 111 3.31 -5.83 5.35
CA ARG A 111 2.88 -7.23 5.19
C ARG A 111 1.38 -7.38 5.03
N ARG A 112 0.56 -6.55 5.66
CA ARG A 112 -0.88 -6.51 5.36
C ARG A 112 -1.15 -6.16 3.89
N ARG A 113 -0.21 -5.40 3.26
CA ARG A 113 -0.25 -5.10 1.81
C ARG A 113 0.29 -6.25 0.96
N GLY A 114 1.20 -7.10 1.48
CA GLY A 114 1.90 -8.18 0.76
C GLY A 114 1.37 -9.61 0.97
N GLY A 115 0.26 -9.80 1.70
CA GLY A 115 -0.42 -11.10 1.78
C GLY A 115 -0.89 -11.57 0.40
N PRO A 116 -1.18 -12.89 0.19
CA PRO A 116 -1.62 -13.41 -1.09
C PRO A 116 -2.79 -12.57 -1.57
N THR A 117 -2.59 -11.92 -2.71
CA THR A 117 -3.44 -10.94 -3.39
C THR A 117 -4.81 -10.81 -2.74
N ASP A 118 -4.94 -9.91 -1.75
CA ASP A 118 -6.25 -9.53 -1.22
C ASP A 118 -6.98 -8.71 -2.30
N HIS A 119 -7.32 -9.42 -3.39
CA HIS A 119 -8.31 -8.92 -4.30
C HIS A 119 -9.63 -8.86 -3.55
N VAL A 120 -10.05 -7.67 -3.21
CA VAL A 120 -11.39 -7.49 -2.66
C VAL A 120 -12.36 -7.57 -3.83
N ARG A 121 -13.18 -8.60 -3.82
CA ARG A 121 -14.19 -8.81 -4.85
C ARG A 121 -15.58 -8.55 -4.28
N PHE A 122 -16.37 -7.80 -5.03
CA PHE A 122 -17.80 -7.61 -4.77
C PHE A 122 -18.54 -7.61 -6.11
N ALA A 123 -19.42 -8.59 -6.32
CA ALA A 123 -20.02 -8.87 -7.64
C ALA A 123 -18.92 -9.04 -8.72
N ASP A 124 -18.97 -8.25 -9.78
CA ASP A 124 -17.96 -8.18 -10.84
C ASP A 124 -16.89 -7.10 -10.62
N LEU A 125 -16.96 -6.37 -9.49
CA LEU A 125 -15.96 -5.40 -9.09
C LEU A 125 -14.79 -6.13 -8.43
N LEU A 126 -13.58 -5.93 -8.96
CA LEU A 126 -12.31 -6.38 -8.40
C LEU A 126 -11.49 -5.17 -8.03
N VAL A 127 -10.97 -5.13 -6.82
CA VAL A 127 -10.05 -4.08 -6.37
C VAL A 127 -8.81 -4.72 -5.79
N GLU A 128 -7.67 -4.24 -6.24
CA GLU A 128 -6.35 -4.64 -5.76
C GLU A 128 -5.75 -3.52 -4.92
N PRO A 129 -5.78 -3.62 -3.57
CA PRO A 129 -5.34 -2.53 -2.70
C PRO A 129 -3.88 -2.12 -2.88
N GLN A 130 -3.04 -3.06 -3.30
CA GLN A 130 -1.59 -2.86 -3.41
C GLN A 130 -1.22 -1.98 -4.60
N SER A 131 -1.74 -2.29 -5.78
CA SER A 131 -1.51 -1.54 -7.02
C SER A 131 -2.44 -0.34 -7.16
N ARG A 132 -3.42 -0.17 -6.25
CA ARG A 132 -4.58 0.71 -6.40
C ARG A 132 -5.36 0.45 -7.69
N GLY A 133 -5.27 -0.78 -8.20
CA GLY A 133 -6.00 -1.23 -9.37
C GLY A 133 -7.48 -1.49 -9.05
N ALA A 134 -8.35 -1.18 -10.00
CA ALA A 134 -9.78 -1.51 -9.92
C ALA A 134 -10.29 -1.96 -11.30
N TRP A 135 -11.18 -2.94 -11.30
CA TRP A 135 -11.78 -3.49 -12.53
C TRP A 135 -13.25 -3.79 -12.34
N ARG A 136 -14.05 -3.59 -13.38
CA ARG A 136 -15.40 -4.14 -13.52
C ARG A 136 -15.34 -5.28 -14.56
N GLY A 137 -15.47 -6.52 -14.09
CA GLY A 137 -15.16 -7.70 -14.91
C GLY A 137 -13.72 -7.68 -15.41
N GLN A 138 -13.52 -7.45 -16.71
CA GLN A 138 -12.18 -7.31 -17.31
C GLN A 138 -11.80 -5.86 -17.65
N ARG A 139 -12.72 -4.90 -17.46
CA ARG A 139 -12.48 -3.49 -17.78
C ARG A 139 -11.74 -2.79 -16.63
N PRO A 140 -10.52 -2.26 -16.86
CA PRO A 140 -9.82 -1.46 -15.85
C PRO A 140 -10.54 -0.13 -15.63
N ILE A 141 -10.51 0.33 -14.37
CA ILE A 141 -11.08 1.60 -13.93
C ILE A 141 -9.97 2.48 -13.41
N THR A 142 -9.81 3.66 -13.96
CA THR A 142 -8.84 4.64 -13.47
C THR A 142 -9.46 5.48 -12.36
N LEU A 143 -8.97 5.32 -11.13
CA LEU A 143 -9.43 6.05 -9.96
C LEU A 143 -8.36 7.04 -9.48
N THR A 144 -8.80 8.19 -8.99
CA THR A 144 -7.94 9.08 -8.19
C THR A 144 -7.70 8.48 -6.80
N ALA A 145 -6.76 9.03 -6.04
CA ALA A 145 -6.46 8.56 -4.68
C ALA A 145 -7.72 8.57 -3.79
N THR A 146 -8.45 9.67 -3.77
CA THR A 146 -9.66 9.84 -2.96
C THR A 146 -10.80 8.91 -3.40
N GLU A 147 -11.00 8.75 -4.70
CA GLU A 147 -12.00 7.80 -5.25
C GLU A 147 -11.66 6.36 -4.86
N PHE A 148 -10.38 6.00 -4.91
CA PHE A 148 -9.92 4.67 -4.52
C PHE A 148 -10.13 4.42 -3.01
N GLU A 149 -9.79 5.38 -2.16
CA GLU A 149 -10.00 5.29 -0.71
C GLU A 149 -11.49 5.16 -0.35
N LEU A 150 -12.33 5.95 -1.01
CA LEU A 150 -13.79 5.88 -0.84
C LEU A 150 -14.34 4.51 -1.28
N LEU A 151 -13.92 4.01 -2.44
CA LEU A 151 -14.32 2.68 -2.93
C LEU A 151 -13.85 1.57 -2.00
N GLN A 152 -12.60 1.63 -1.55
CA GLN A 152 -12.03 0.67 -0.60
C GLN A 152 -12.79 0.67 0.73
N HIS A 153 -13.23 1.85 1.21
CA HIS A 153 -14.03 1.94 2.43
C HIS A 153 -15.39 1.25 2.26
N PHE A 154 -16.07 1.44 1.14
CA PHE A 154 -17.30 0.70 0.82
C PHE A 154 -17.09 -0.82 0.75
N LEU A 155 -15.99 -1.26 0.15
CA LEU A 155 -15.66 -2.68 0.04
C LEU A 155 -15.32 -3.36 1.37
N ARG A 156 -14.87 -2.60 2.36
CA ARG A 156 -14.69 -3.09 3.74
C ARG A 156 -16.01 -3.23 4.51
N HIS A 157 -17.07 -2.60 4.03
CA HIS A 157 -18.39 -2.59 4.65
C HIS A 157 -19.49 -2.96 3.62
N PRO A 158 -19.37 -4.14 2.97
CA PRO A 158 -20.29 -4.54 1.93
C PRO A 158 -21.71 -4.69 2.49
N ARG A 159 -22.70 -4.23 1.74
CA ARG A 159 -24.12 -4.26 2.08
C ARG A 159 -24.54 -3.43 3.32
N GLN A 160 -23.59 -2.72 3.93
CA GLN A 160 -23.90 -1.79 5.02
C GLN A 160 -24.26 -0.41 4.48
N VAL A 161 -25.18 0.26 5.17
CA VAL A 161 -25.45 1.68 4.89
C VAL A 161 -24.45 2.52 5.68
N LEU A 162 -23.61 3.26 4.97
CA LEU A 162 -22.66 4.19 5.54
C LEU A 162 -23.23 5.60 5.48
N THR A 163 -23.25 6.29 6.62
CA THR A 163 -23.70 7.68 6.70
C THR A 163 -22.69 8.61 6.03
N ARG A 164 -23.12 9.84 5.71
CA ARG A 164 -22.21 10.86 5.19
C ARG A 164 -21.07 11.16 6.16
N ASP A 165 -21.38 11.27 7.45
CA ASP A 165 -20.38 11.58 8.47
C ASP A 165 -19.34 10.46 8.60
N GLN A 166 -19.77 9.20 8.54
CA GLN A 166 -18.85 8.05 8.54
C GLN A 166 -17.91 8.06 7.32
N LEU A 167 -18.44 8.37 6.14
CA LEU A 167 -17.65 8.45 4.92
C LEU A 167 -16.69 9.65 4.94
N LEU A 168 -17.17 10.79 5.48
CA LEU A 168 -16.37 12.00 5.64
C LEU A 168 -15.19 11.75 6.57
N GLU A 169 -15.45 11.18 7.74
CA GLU A 169 -14.40 10.86 8.72
C GLU A 169 -13.38 9.87 8.15
N ALA A 170 -13.86 8.82 7.45
CA ALA A 170 -13.00 7.76 6.94
C ALA A 170 -12.06 8.21 5.82
N VAL A 171 -12.49 9.14 4.95
CA VAL A 171 -11.75 9.52 3.73
C VAL A 171 -11.16 10.93 3.83
N TRP A 172 -11.85 11.86 4.50
CA TRP A 172 -11.43 13.27 4.62
C TRP A 172 -11.04 13.67 6.04
N LYS A 173 -11.02 12.73 7.00
CA LYS A 173 -10.64 12.97 8.41
C LYS A 173 -11.49 14.06 9.08
N GLY A 174 -12.77 14.14 8.72
CA GLY A 174 -13.70 15.11 9.25
C GLY A 174 -13.58 16.54 8.70
N GLU A 175 -12.64 16.82 7.81
CA GLU A 175 -12.42 18.15 7.22
C GLU A 175 -12.90 18.18 5.75
N PRO A 176 -14.17 18.51 5.47
CA PRO A 176 -14.67 18.58 4.11
C PRO A 176 -14.24 19.89 3.43
N GLU A 177 -13.81 19.81 2.19
CA GLU A 177 -13.59 20.99 1.34
C GLU A 177 -14.91 21.70 1.00
N THR A 178 -16.04 20.95 1.01
CA THR A 178 -17.41 21.46 0.76
C THR A 178 -18.45 20.59 1.47
N ASP A 179 -19.60 21.16 1.78
CA ASP A 179 -20.74 20.48 2.44
C ASP A 179 -21.24 19.24 1.69
N ASN A 180 -20.88 19.07 0.41
CA ASN A 180 -21.41 18.01 -0.46
C ASN A 180 -20.34 17.08 -1.04
N VAL A 181 -19.10 17.14 -0.52
CA VAL A 181 -17.96 16.40 -1.06
C VAL A 181 -18.24 14.90 -1.24
N VAL A 182 -18.85 14.24 -0.27
CA VAL A 182 -19.19 12.81 -0.34
C VAL A 182 -20.13 12.51 -1.51
N ALA A 183 -21.16 13.33 -1.73
CA ALA A 183 -22.10 13.12 -2.83
C ALA A 183 -21.45 13.29 -4.20
N VAL A 184 -20.54 14.25 -4.33
CA VAL A 184 -19.77 14.50 -5.55
C VAL A 184 -18.88 13.28 -5.88
N TYR A 185 -18.11 12.79 -4.93
CA TYR A 185 -17.23 11.65 -5.15
C TYR A 185 -17.97 10.33 -5.35
N VAL A 186 -19.12 10.12 -4.70
CA VAL A 186 -20.02 9.00 -5.01
C VAL A 186 -20.54 9.12 -6.46
N GLY A 187 -20.82 10.33 -6.93
CA GLY A 187 -21.17 10.61 -8.32
C GLY A 187 -20.05 10.20 -9.29
N TYR A 188 -18.83 10.62 -9.04
CA TYR A 188 -17.65 10.24 -9.84
C TYR A 188 -17.40 8.74 -9.86
N LEU A 189 -17.48 8.08 -8.71
CA LEU A 189 -17.36 6.63 -8.63
C LEU A 189 -18.44 5.92 -9.45
N ARG A 190 -19.70 6.34 -9.35
CA ARG A 190 -20.78 5.76 -10.15
C ARG A 190 -20.52 5.91 -11.66
N GLN A 191 -20.15 7.10 -12.09
CA GLN A 191 -19.83 7.34 -13.49
C GLN A 191 -18.75 6.36 -13.99
N LYS A 192 -17.67 6.17 -13.25
CA LYS A 192 -16.57 5.27 -13.62
C LYS A 192 -16.94 3.78 -13.50
N LEU A 193 -17.71 3.42 -12.47
CA LEU A 193 -18.15 2.05 -12.25
C LEU A 193 -19.22 1.59 -13.28
N GLU A 194 -20.01 2.51 -13.83
CA GLU A 194 -21.13 2.24 -14.73
C GLU A 194 -20.85 2.69 -16.18
N GLU A 195 -19.60 3.05 -16.52
CA GLU A 195 -19.21 3.68 -17.79
C GLU A 195 -19.54 2.85 -19.04
N ALA A 196 -19.45 1.52 -18.93
CA ALA A 196 -19.78 0.61 -20.02
C ALA A 196 -21.19 -0.02 -19.88
N GLY A 197 -22.05 0.57 -19.06
CA GLY A 197 -23.42 0.08 -18.84
C GLY A 197 -23.53 -1.01 -17.78
N GLU A 198 -22.51 -1.17 -16.94
CA GLU A 198 -22.52 -2.15 -15.87
C GLU A 198 -23.61 -1.84 -14.83
N PRO A 199 -24.15 -2.87 -14.15
CA PRO A 199 -25.15 -2.69 -13.10
C PRO A 199 -24.64 -1.79 -11.97
N ARG A 200 -25.54 -0.98 -11.43
CA ARG A 200 -25.21 -0.11 -10.29
C ARG A 200 -24.86 -0.92 -9.06
N LEU A 201 -23.71 -0.61 -8.45
CA LEU A 201 -23.30 -1.18 -7.16
C LEU A 201 -23.35 -0.18 -6.01
N LEU A 202 -23.14 1.12 -6.27
CA LEU A 202 -23.25 2.17 -5.26
C LEU A 202 -24.64 2.77 -5.23
N HIS A 203 -25.41 2.50 -4.18
CA HIS A 203 -26.78 2.94 -4.03
C HIS A 203 -26.91 4.08 -3.01
N THR A 204 -27.84 5.00 -3.25
CA THR A 204 -28.25 5.99 -2.26
C THR A 204 -29.39 5.39 -1.43
N VAL A 205 -29.23 5.39 -0.12
CA VAL A 205 -30.29 5.07 0.84
C VAL A 205 -30.82 6.40 1.37
N ARG A 206 -32.03 6.78 0.88
CA ARG A 206 -32.63 8.09 1.19
C ARG A 206 -32.69 8.33 2.70
N GLY A 207 -32.21 9.50 3.14
CA GLY A 207 -32.21 9.90 4.54
C GLY A 207 -31.17 9.19 5.44
N ALA A 208 -30.38 8.20 4.90
CA ALA A 208 -29.43 7.43 5.69
C ALA A 208 -28.00 7.52 5.17
N GLY A 209 -27.77 7.51 3.84
CA GLY A 209 -26.42 7.54 3.29
C GLY A 209 -26.27 6.74 2.01
N TYR A 210 -25.21 5.95 1.91
CA TYR A 210 -24.84 5.16 0.73
C TYR A 210 -24.49 3.72 1.11
N ALA A 211 -24.71 2.80 0.18
CA ALA A 211 -24.36 1.39 0.38
C ALA A 211 -23.81 0.79 -0.92
N LEU A 212 -22.79 -0.08 -0.77
CA LEU A 212 -22.33 -0.96 -1.83
C LEU A 212 -23.15 -2.26 -1.78
N ARG A 213 -23.95 -2.50 -2.81
CA ARG A 213 -24.82 -3.69 -2.92
C ARG A 213 -25.16 -3.98 -4.39
N GLU A 214 -25.60 -5.20 -4.68
CA GLU A 214 -26.18 -5.61 -5.96
C GLU A 214 -27.63 -5.12 -6.07
#